data_ad9568a314061addd0ad03508c8f1eee
#
_entry.id   ad9568a314061addd0ad03508c8f1eee
#
_cell.length_a   1.000
_cell.length_b   1.000
_cell.length_c   1.000
_cell.angle_alpha   90.00
_cell.angle_beta   90.00
_cell.angle_gamma   90.00
#
_symmetry.space_group_name_H-M   'P 1'
#
loop_
_entity.id
_entity.type
_entity.pdbx_description
1 polymer ?
#
loop_
_entity_poly.entity_id
_entity_poly.type
_entity_poly.pdbx_seq_one_letter_code
_entity_poly.pdbx_strand_id
1 'polypeptide(L)'
;MKLTVILAVLIGTFVLGCSSTAPAPNATAIPEPTPIPTATAVPEPTTVPIATAVPAPTLLPAATVVPTPTHVPNPLSVNIHPTSCSSPEIGISKKWVETLESANFTKCVRPFGVLIGAADGIPDVYIAQAAKIAAEILDPDMDGEPNDSTVFQLVSDYTTAWIPMPTDRNSWISGGVEDELGQKLRSYGLQLPQWWMIGDTEFGDLNPDQYAKAVMVEEIIHFMTQFGYSRAYPEIFGVESWNSLIAKETKRASCDWWQHPENDCPNNPRLYGDCSDPDCDVTEFYHQVLVTKAGMEPGWLGIGFPTTPEELDLKLSPALKAAMEQPKYNQINKPLVFSYPNRAVTVR
;
A
#
# COMPACT_ATOMS: atom_id res chain seq x y z
N MET A 1 20.47 -42.79 -39.11
CA MET A 1 21.27 -43.13 -37.91
C MET A 1 20.71 -42.37 -36.74
N LYS A 2 20.05 -43.09 -35.82
CA LYS A 2 19.48 -42.51 -34.61
C LYS A 2 20.53 -42.66 -33.50
N LEU A 3 20.93 -41.56 -32.88
CA LEU A 3 21.80 -41.57 -31.72
C LEU A 3 20.96 -41.36 -30.48
N THR A 4 20.80 -42.41 -29.70
CA THR A 4 20.09 -42.38 -28.40
C THR A 4 21.15 -42.10 -27.34
N VAL A 5 21.00 -40.96 -26.63
CA VAL A 5 21.83 -40.64 -25.46
C VAL A 5 21.06 -41.08 -24.22
N ILE A 6 21.61 -42.03 -23.52
CA ILE A 6 21.12 -42.50 -22.21
C ILE A 6 21.80 -41.66 -21.13
N LEU A 7 21.02 -40.91 -20.37
CA LEU A 7 21.49 -40.18 -19.18
C LEU A 7 21.28 -41.06 -17.95
N ALA A 8 22.38 -41.55 -17.37
CA ALA A 8 22.35 -42.31 -16.12
C ALA A 8 22.33 -41.35 -14.91
N VAL A 9 21.25 -41.43 -14.12
CA VAL A 9 21.13 -40.75 -12.83
C VAL A 9 21.74 -41.59 -11.74
N LEU A 10 22.85 -41.15 -11.16
CA LEU A 10 23.47 -41.72 -9.97
C LEU A 10 22.81 -41.15 -8.71
N ILE A 11 22.03 -41.98 -8.04
CA ILE A 11 21.52 -41.70 -6.70
C ILE A 11 22.56 -42.11 -5.68
N GLY A 12 23.23 -41.13 -5.07
CA GLY A 12 24.14 -41.35 -3.95
C GLY A 12 23.42 -41.18 -2.62
N THR A 13 23.08 -42.28 -1.96
CA THR A 13 22.58 -42.29 -0.57
C THR A 13 23.78 -42.15 0.36
N PHE A 14 23.89 -41.01 1.05
CA PHE A 14 24.77 -40.87 2.21
C PHE A 14 23.94 -41.06 3.49
N VAL A 15 24.14 -42.21 4.12
CA VAL A 15 23.71 -42.47 5.50
C VAL A 15 24.92 -42.17 6.39
N LEU A 16 24.87 -41.12 7.16
CA LEU A 16 25.78 -40.84 8.26
C LEU A 16 24.96 -40.85 9.56
N GLY A 17 25.03 -42.00 10.24
CA GLY A 17 24.59 -42.13 11.61
C GLY A 17 25.60 -41.46 12.55
N CYS A 18 25.16 -40.54 13.37
CA CYS A 18 25.82 -40.15 14.61
C CYS A 18 24.85 -40.39 15.75
N SER A 19 25.05 -41.50 16.46
CA SER A 19 24.49 -41.71 17.81
C SER A 19 25.28 -40.88 18.78
N SER A 20 24.67 -39.83 19.33
CA SER A 20 25.13 -39.18 20.54
C SER A 20 24.14 -39.49 21.67
N THR A 21 24.55 -40.36 22.57
CA THR A 21 23.89 -40.55 23.85
C THR A 21 24.07 -39.30 24.71
N ALA A 22 22.99 -38.54 24.87
CA ALA A 22 22.97 -37.46 25.85
C ALA A 22 22.80 -38.00 27.27
N PRO A 23 23.56 -37.51 28.27
CA PRO A 23 23.36 -37.90 29.66
C PRO A 23 22.01 -37.38 30.17
N ALA A 24 21.36 -38.20 30.99
CA ALA A 24 20.10 -37.86 31.65
C ALA A 24 20.21 -36.58 32.47
N PRO A 25 19.22 -35.68 32.42
CA PRO A 25 19.24 -34.49 33.27
C PRO A 25 19.07 -34.87 34.75
N ASN A 26 19.96 -34.34 35.59
CA ASN A 26 19.83 -34.41 37.04
C ASN A 26 18.54 -33.74 37.49
N ALA A 27 17.77 -34.46 38.29
CA ALA A 27 16.57 -33.94 38.93
C ALA A 27 16.96 -32.75 39.84
N THR A 28 16.59 -31.56 39.42
CA THR A 28 16.71 -30.33 40.20
C THR A 28 15.64 -30.37 41.28
N ALA A 29 16.04 -30.26 42.55
CA ALA A 29 15.14 -30.22 43.71
C ALA A 29 14.15 -29.06 43.56
N ILE A 30 12.86 -29.35 43.80
CA ILE A 30 11.78 -28.37 43.81
C ILE A 30 12.03 -27.42 44.99
N PRO A 31 12.13 -26.09 44.77
CA PRO A 31 12.29 -25.14 45.88
C PRO A 31 11.04 -25.10 46.74
N GLU A 32 11.26 -25.03 48.04
CA GLU A 32 10.24 -24.91 49.09
C GLU A 32 9.40 -23.63 48.88
N PRO A 33 8.06 -23.69 49.02
CA PRO A 33 7.18 -22.55 48.74
C PRO A 33 7.48 -21.39 49.74
N THR A 34 7.77 -20.23 49.15
CA THR A 34 7.98 -18.98 49.91
C THR A 34 6.69 -18.58 50.63
N PRO A 35 6.74 -18.18 51.90
CA PRO A 35 5.56 -17.80 52.67
C PRO A 35 4.88 -16.57 52.04
N ILE A 36 3.53 -16.70 51.92
CA ILE A 36 2.66 -15.65 51.38
C ILE A 36 2.72 -14.43 52.30
N PRO A 37 3.03 -13.21 51.82
CA PRO A 37 3.00 -12.04 52.66
C PRO A 37 1.58 -11.75 53.14
N THR A 38 1.48 -11.46 54.45
CA THR A 38 0.23 -11.08 55.11
C THR A 38 -0.34 -9.81 54.48
N ALA A 39 -1.62 -9.81 54.19
CA ALA A 39 -2.31 -8.69 53.54
C ALA A 39 -2.16 -7.41 54.41
N THR A 40 -1.55 -6.39 53.82
CA THR A 40 -1.47 -5.04 54.41
C THR A 40 -2.87 -4.41 54.35
N ALA A 41 -3.29 -3.79 55.45
CA ALA A 41 -4.61 -3.14 55.54
C ALA A 41 -4.81 -2.11 54.43
N VAL A 42 -5.98 -2.19 53.77
CA VAL A 42 -6.40 -1.23 52.75
C VAL A 42 -6.59 0.13 53.41
N PRO A 43 -5.94 1.20 52.90
CA PRO A 43 -6.18 2.53 53.41
C PRO A 43 -7.61 2.99 53.11
N GLU A 44 -8.18 3.74 54.07
CA GLU A 44 -9.51 4.31 54.02
C GLU A 44 -9.66 5.27 52.82
N PRO A 45 -10.77 5.27 52.08
CA PRO A 45 -10.92 6.07 50.86
C PRO A 45 -10.85 7.58 51.17
N THR A 46 -9.85 8.20 50.59
CA THR A 46 -9.69 9.66 50.62
C THR A 46 -10.81 10.32 49.84
N THR A 47 -11.48 11.31 50.43
CA THR A 47 -12.55 12.10 49.80
C THR A 47 -12.10 12.67 48.48
N VAL A 48 -12.82 12.33 47.38
CA VAL A 48 -12.60 12.83 46.05
C VAL A 48 -12.86 14.34 46.02
N PRO A 49 -11.92 15.17 45.57
CA PRO A 49 -12.17 16.61 45.37
C PRO A 49 -13.25 16.83 44.32
N ILE A 50 -14.16 17.75 44.62
CA ILE A 50 -15.23 18.19 43.72
C ILE A 50 -14.59 18.67 42.39
N ALA A 51 -15.06 18.13 41.29
CA ALA A 51 -14.59 18.47 39.95
C ALA A 51 -14.69 19.97 39.70
N THR A 52 -13.53 20.59 39.48
CA THR A 52 -13.46 21.99 38.99
C THR A 52 -14.06 22.05 37.59
N ALA A 53 -14.91 23.05 37.35
CA ALA A 53 -15.61 23.25 36.09
C ALA A 53 -14.61 23.21 34.91
N VAL A 54 -14.92 22.36 33.93
CA VAL A 54 -14.16 22.25 32.67
C VAL A 54 -14.29 23.61 31.96
N PRO A 55 -13.19 24.28 31.59
CA PRO A 55 -13.27 25.49 30.78
C PRO A 55 -13.93 25.18 29.43
N ALA A 56 -14.76 26.12 28.98
CA ALA A 56 -15.46 26.02 27.69
C ALA A 56 -14.42 25.78 26.55
N PRO A 57 -14.72 24.93 25.55
CA PRO A 57 -13.80 24.67 24.47
C PRO A 57 -13.45 25.98 23.73
N THR A 58 -12.16 26.29 23.70
CA THR A 58 -11.63 27.39 22.90
C THR A 58 -11.91 27.07 21.43
N LEU A 59 -12.59 27.97 20.72
CA LEU A 59 -12.84 27.84 19.30
C LEU A 59 -11.48 27.64 18.59
N LEU A 60 -11.35 26.52 17.90
CA LEU A 60 -10.21 26.26 17.01
C LEU A 60 -10.11 27.40 15.98
N PRO A 61 -8.90 27.90 15.68
CA PRO A 61 -8.73 28.87 14.61
C PRO A 61 -9.29 28.28 13.30
N ALA A 62 -10.03 29.12 12.58
CA ALA A 62 -10.60 28.75 11.27
C ALA A 62 -9.47 28.20 10.39
N ALA A 63 -9.72 27.05 9.76
CA ALA A 63 -8.79 26.41 8.83
C ALA A 63 -8.33 27.46 7.81
N THR A 64 -7.01 27.64 7.72
CA THR A 64 -6.40 28.49 6.71
C THR A 64 -6.80 27.95 5.34
N VAL A 65 -7.52 28.75 4.56
CA VAL A 65 -7.93 28.38 3.20
C VAL A 65 -6.63 28.14 2.40
N VAL A 66 -6.37 26.88 2.08
CA VAL A 66 -5.31 26.52 1.12
C VAL A 66 -5.65 27.21 -0.20
N PRO A 67 -4.76 28.02 -0.79
CA PRO A 67 -5.04 28.67 -2.07
C PRO A 67 -5.36 27.59 -3.11
N THR A 68 -6.55 27.66 -3.69
CA THR A 68 -6.98 26.80 -4.80
C THR A 68 -5.97 26.95 -5.94
N PRO A 69 -5.30 25.88 -6.39
CA PRO A 69 -4.40 25.96 -7.53
C PRO A 69 -5.20 26.42 -8.76
N THR A 70 -4.80 27.54 -9.34
CA THR A 70 -5.44 28.18 -10.50
C THR A 70 -5.10 27.49 -11.83
N HIS A 71 -4.57 26.29 -11.79
CA HIS A 71 -4.30 25.51 -12.99
C HIS A 71 -5.49 24.59 -13.24
N VAL A 72 -6.42 25.02 -14.11
CA VAL A 72 -7.40 24.11 -14.70
C VAL A 72 -6.59 23.18 -15.61
N PRO A 73 -6.43 21.92 -15.29
CA PRO A 73 -5.76 20.99 -16.17
C PRO A 73 -6.56 20.93 -17.47
N ASN A 74 -5.86 20.97 -18.61
CA ASN A 74 -6.43 20.57 -19.88
C ASN A 74 -7.16 19.24 -19.68
N PRO A 75 -8.36 19.03 -20.23
CA PRO A 75 -9.13 17.81 -19.97
C PRO A 75 -8.26 16.60 -20.23
N LEU A 76 -8.06 15.84 -19.17
CA LEU A 76 -7.19 14.68 -19.19
C LEU A 76 -7.90 13.58 -19.97
N SER A 77 -7.40 13.30 -21.16
CA SER A 77 -7.81 12.08 -21.86
C SER A 77 -7.45 10.89 -20.99
N VAL A 78 -8.40 9.98 -20.77
CA VAL A 78 -8.10 8.71 -20.07
C VAL A 78 -7.42 7.79 -21.08
N ASN A 79 -6.13 8.03 -21.29
CA ASN A 79 -5.32 7.16 -22.15
C ASN A 79 -4.82 5.98 -21.31
N ILE A 80 -5.26 4.79 -21.65
CA ILE A 80 -4.83 3.52 -21.04
C ILE A 80 -3.83 2.76 -21.90
N HIS A 81 -3.49 3.27 -23.09
CA HIS A 81 -2.50 2.65 -23.97
C HIS A 81 -1.12 3.26 -23.73
N PRO A 82 -0.10 2.44 -23.43
CA PRO A 82 1.25 2.95 -23.27
C PRO A 82 1.77 3.55 -24.59
N THR A 83 2.49 4.64 -24.43
CA THR A 83 3.14 5.34 -25.55
C THR A 83 4.54 5.81 -25.10
N SER A 84 5.30 6.42 -26.00
CA SER A 84 6.57 7.03 -25.58
C SER A 84 6.34 8.08 -24.50
N CYS A 85 7.20 8.11 -23.46
CA CYS A 85 7.17 9.17 -22.44
C CYS A 85 7.32 10.58 -23.04
N SER A 86 7.95 10.71 -24.22
CA SER A 86 8.08 11.96 -24.95
C SER A 86 6.83 12.35 -25.76
N SER A 87 5.82 11.49 -25.81
CA SER A 87 4.57 11.80 -26.52
C SER A 87 3.87 13.00 -25.89
N PRO A 88 3.38 13.96 -26.70
CA PRO A 88 2.65 15.14 -26.20
C PRO A 88 1.43 14.81 -25.36
N GLU A 89 0.80 13.67 -25.57
CA GLU A 89 -0.38 13.21 -24.81
C GLU A 89 -0.06 12.83 -23.37
N ILE A 90 1.18 12.44 -23.04
CA ILE A 90 1.62 12.19 -21.67
C ILE A 90 1.71 13.50 -20.89
N GLY A 91 2.08 14.62 -21.56
CA GLY A 91 2.02 15.95 -20.96
C GLY A 91 2.98 16.18 -19.79
N ILE A 92 4.14 15.49 -19.76
CA ILE A 92 5.20 15.70 -18.77
C ILE A 92 6.26 16.65 -19.36
N SER A 93 7.02 17.29 -18.48
CA SER A 93 8.04 18.25 -18.92
C SER A 93 9.20 17.56 -19.62
N LYS A 94 9.87 18.29 -20.53
CA LYS A 94 11.06 17.79 -21.24
C LYS A 94 12.14 17.27 -20.29
N LYS A 95 12.37 17.95 -19.17
CA LYS A 95 13.34 17.51 -18.14
C LYS A 95 12.98 16.14 -17.55
N TRP A 96 11.68 15.90 -17.37
CA TRP A 96 11.18 14.62 -16.92
C TRP A 96 11.38 13.53 -17.98
N VAL A 97 11.06 13.81 -19.23
CA VAL A 97 11.31 12.88 -20.35
C VAL A 97 12.79 12.49 -20.40
N GLU A 98 13.69 13.46 -20.41
CA GLU A 98 15.14 13.22 -20.44
C GLU A 98 15.63 12.44 -19.20
N THR A 99 14.96 12.59 -18.06
CA THR A 99 15.27 11.86 -16.84
C THR A 99 14.84 10.41 -16.97
N LEU A 100 13.61 10.15 -17.37
CA LEU A 100 13.08 8.80 -17.54
C LEU A 100 13.88 8.04 -18.60
N GLU A 101 14.14 8.65 -19.74
CA GLU A 101 14.92 8.04 -20.83
C GLU A 101 16.35 7.70 -20.39
N SER A 102 17.00 8.51 -19.52
CA SER A 102 18.35 8.22 -19.03
C SER A 102 18.43 6.93 -18.20
N ALA A 103 17.34 6.53 -17.56
CA ALA A 103 17.22 5.30 -16.80
C ALA A 103 16.42 4.21 -17.55
N ASN A 104 16.32 4.34 -18.88
CA ASN A 104 15.63 3.40 -19.76
C ASN A 104 14.12 3.24 -19.50
N PHE A 105 13.47 4.26 -18.91
CA PHE A 105 12.02 4.35 -18.82
C PHE A 105 11.49 5.05 -20.06
N THR A 106 11.08 4.29 -21.06
CA THR A 106 10.72 4.83 -22.37
C THR A 106 9.23 4.82 -22.66
N LYS A 107 8.48 4.03 -21.88
CA LYS A 107 7.03 3.85 -22.01
C LYS A 107 6.29 4.51 -20.88
N CYS A 108 5.26 5.28 -21.23
CA CYS A 108 4.44 5.97 -20.24
C CYS A 108 2.96 5.83 -20.56
N VAL A 109 2.15 5.90 -19.51
CA VAL A 109 0.70 6.07 -19.58
C VAL A 109 0.27 7.02 -18.47
N ARG A 110 -0.83 7.74 -18.67
CA ARG A 110 -1.24 8.76 -17.68
C ARG A 110 -2.75 8.81 -17.50
N PRO A 111 -3.38 7.73 -16.95
CA PRO A 111 -4.81 7.70 -16.67
C PRO A 111 -5.16 8.75 -15.61
N PHE A 112 -6.11 9.63 -15.88
CA PHE A 112 -6.50 10.70 -14.97
C PHE A 112 -5.31 11.49 -14.38
N GLY A 113 -4.23 11.65 -15.14
CA GLY A 113 -3.04 12.39 -14.68
C GLY A 113 -2.06 11.60 -13.81
N VAL A 114 -2.39 10.40 -13.35
CA VAL A 114 -1.46 9.50 -12.66
C VAL A 114 -0.39 9.04 -13.64
N LEU A 115 0.84 9.46 -13.41
CA LEU A 115 1.96 9.05 -14.27
C LEU A 115 2.43 7.64 -13.88
N ILE A 116 2.32 6.73 -14.83
CA ILE A 116 2.93 5.40 -14.77
C ILE A 116 4.04 5.37 -15.82
N GLY A 117 5.28 5.26 -15.37
CA GLY A 117 6.46 5.19 -16.24
C GLY A 117 7.06 3.78 -16.18
N ALA A 118 7.32 3.17 -17.33
CA ALA A 118 7.79 1.80 -17.42
C ALA A 118 9.13 1.71 -18.16
N ALA A 119 10.00 0.81 -17.68
CA ALA A 119 11.22 0.43 -18.37
C ALA A 119 10.92 -0.22 -19.72
N ASP A 120 11.82 -0.05 -20.69
CA ASP A 120 11.64 -0.51 -22.07
C ASP A 120 11.30 -2.01 -22.18
N GLY A 121 11.86 -2.84 -21.31
CA GLY A 121 11.63 -4.29 -21.27
C GLY A 121 10.22 -4.71 -20.80
N ILE A 122 9.44 -3.82 -20.20
CA ILE A 122 8.09 -4.15 -19.71
C ILE A 122 7.11 -4.27 -20.89
N PRO A 123 6.40 -5.40 -21.04
CA PRO A 123 5.40 -5.53 -22.10
C PRO A 123 4.22 -4.56 -21.93
N ASP A 124 3.75 -3.98 -23.02
CA ASP A 124 2.69 -2.97 -23.04
C ASP A 124 1.40 -3.43 -22.36
N VAL A 125 1.10 -4.73 -22.40
CA VAL A 125 -0.10 -5.29 -21.77
C VAL A 125 -0.12 -5.10 -20.26
N TYR A 126 1.04 -5.17 -19.57
CA TYR A 126 1.13 -4.93 -18.13
C TYR A 126 0.94 -3.45 -17.81
N ILE A 127 1.53 -2.56 -18.62
CA ILE A 127 1.39 -1.11 -18.42
C ILE A 127 -0.08 -0.68 -18.65
N ALA A 128 -0.71 -1.20 -19.68
CA ALA A 128 -2.12 -0.95 -19.96
C ALA A 128 -3.04 -1.50 -18.85
N GLN A 129 -2.68 -2.63 -18.25
CA GLN A 129 -3.43 -3.20 -17.13
C GLN A 129 -3.32 -2.33 -15.88
N ALA A 130 -2.11 -1.88 -15.54
CA ALA A 130 -1.91 -0.93 -14.44
C ALA A 130 -2.71 0.37 -14.65
N ALA A 131 -2.73 0.88 -15.87
CA ALA A 131 -3.51 2.07 -16.22
C ALA A 131 -5.02 1.87 -16.02
N LYS A 132 -5.57 0.71 -16.40
CA LYS A 132 -6.99 0.38 -16.17
C LYS A 132 -7.33 0.33 -14.69
N ILE A 133 -6.49 -0.31 -13.88
CA ILE A 133 -6.68 -0.40 -12.42
C ILE A 133 -6.71 0.99 -11.81
N ALA A 134 -5.72 1.83 -12.13
CA ALA A 134 -5.67 3.20 -11.62
C ALA A 134 -6.89 4.03 -12.04
N ALA A 135 -7.35 3.86 -13.29
CA ALA A 135 -8.53 4.54 -13.78
C ALA A 135 -9.82 4.06 -13.08
N GLU A 136 -10.00 2.74 -12.89
CA GLU A 136 -11.17 2.18 -12.21
C GLU A 136 -11.27 2.57 -10.74
N ILE A 137 -10.13 2.77 -10.06
CA ILE A 137 -10.12 3.25 -8.68
C ILE A 137 -10.58 4.71 -8.59
N LEU A 138 -10.15 5.56 -9.54
CA LEU A 138 -10.50 6.97 -9.55
C LEU A 138 -11.91 7.25 -10.08
N ASP A 139 -12.36 6.44 -11.02
CA ASP A 139 -13.66 6.55 -11.70
C ASP A 139 -14.34 5.16 -11.74
N PRO A 140 -14.88 4.69 -10.61
CA PRO A 140 -15.46 3.34 -10.51
C PRO A 140 -16.77 3.17 -11.28
N ASP A 141 -17.51 4.22 -11.62
CA ASP A 141 -18.71 4.16 -12.46
C ASP A 141 -18.41 4.34 -13.95
N MET A 142 -17.14 4.59 -14.29
CA MET A 142 -16.61 4.68 -15.66
C MET A 142 -17.32 5.73 -16.51
N ASP A 143 -17.75 6.84 -15.92
CA ASP A 143 -18.37 7.94 -16.65
C ASP A 143 -17.35 8.88 -17.31
N GLY A 144 -16.10 8.81 -16.93
CA GLY A 144 -14.98 9.58 -17.44
C GLY A 144 -14.58 10.76 -16.56
N GLU A 145 -15.20 10.87 -15.38
CA GLU A 145 -14.87 11.90 -14.38
C GLU A 145 -14.48 11.24 -13.06
N PRO A 146 -13.36 11.68 -12.41
CA PRO A 146 -12.98 11.13 -11.12
C PRO A 146 -14.04 11.39 -10.05
N ASN A 147 -14.48 10.36 -9.33
CA ASN A 147 -15.54 10.46 -8.32
C ASN A 147 -15.10 11.24 -7.07
N ASP A 148 -13.82 11.31 -6.77
CA ASP A 148 -13.25 12.11 -5.69
C ASP A 148 -12.25 13.13 -6.23
N SER A 149 -12.69 14.38 -6.39
CA SER A 149 -11.85 15.46 -6.92
C SER A 149 -10.66 15.81 -6.02
N THR A 150 -10.74 15.57 -4.71
CA THR A 150 -9.66 15.88 -3.77
C THR A 150 -8.55 14.84 -3.91
N VAL A 151 -8.90 13.56 -3.90
CA VAL A 151 -7.95 12.46 -4.15
C VAL A 151 -7.33 12.61 -5.54
N PHE A 152 -8.15 12.81 -6.56
CA PHE A 152 -7.70 13.03 -7.92
C PHE A 152 -6.63 14.13 -8.04
N GLN A 153 -6.86 15.31 -7.46
CA GLN A 153 -5.91 16.42 -7.51
C GLN A 153 -4.55 16.07 -6.91
N LEU A 154 -4.52 15.25 -5.87
CA LEU A 154 -3.29 14.84 -5.19
C LEU A 154 -2.49 13.83 -6.00
N VAL A 155 -3.15 12.84 -6.60
CA VAL A 155 -2.46 11.76 -7.34
C VAL A 155 -2.19 12.10 -8.81
N SER A 156 -2.82 13.12 -9.38
CA SER A 156 -2.62 13.52 -10.78
C SER A 156 -1.39 14.39 -11.01
N ASP A 157 -0.77 14.89 -9.94
CA ASP A 157 0.46 15.69 -10.00
C ASP A 157 1.69 14.78 -9.93
N TYR A 158 2.21 14.40 -11.09
CA TYR A 158 3.41 13.58 -11.22
C TYR A 158 4.67 14.20 -10.60
N THR A 159 4.67 15.50 -10.32
CA THR A 159 5.78 16.15 -9.62
C THR A 159 5.75 15.91 -8.11
N THR A 160 4.65 15.39 -7.61
CA THR A 160 4.44 15.02 -6.21
C THR A 160 4.54 13.53 -5.98
N ALA A 161 3.91 12.72 -6.84
CA ALA A 161 3.97 11.26 -6.78
C ALA A 161 3.77 10.62 -8.15
N TRP A 162 4.37 9.45 -8.36
CA TRP A 162 4.26 8.69 -9.61
C TRP A 162 4.46 7.18 -9.36
N ILE A 163 4.15 6.36 -10.38
CA ILE A 163 4.28 4.90 -10.32
C ILE A 163 5.38 4.46 -11.29
N PRO A 164 6.56 4.07 -10.82
CA PRO A 164 7.57 3.40 -11.64
C PRO A 164 7.24 1.92 -11.85
N MET A 165 7.52 1.43 -13.05
CA MET A 165 7.52 0.00 -13.40
C MET A 165 8.91 -0.38 -13.91
N PRO A 166 9.88 -0.66 -13.02
CA PRO A 166 11.21 -1.11 -13.41
C PRO A 166 11.16 -2.54 -13.93
N THR A 167 12.25 -3.03 -14.53
CA THR A 167 12.34 -4.42 -15.00
C THR A 167 12.28 -5.44 -13.88
N ASP A 168 12.76 -5.05 -12.71
CA ASP A 168 12.69 -5.84 -11.47
C ASP A 168 12.92 -4.95 -10.24
N ARG A 169 12.48 -5.41 -9.06
CA ARG A 169 12.61 -4.71 -7.79
C ARG A 169 14.07 -4.41 -7.42
N ASN A 170 14.98 -5.34 -7.69
CA ASN A 170 16.37 -5.17 -7.30
C ASN A 170 17.07 -4.09 -8.10
N SER A 171 16.75 -3.95 -9.40
CA SER A 171 17.29 -2.87 -10.24
C SER A 171 16.87 -1.51 -9.71
N TRP A 172 15.66 -1.38 -9.20
CA TRP A 172 15.15 -0.15 -8.64
C TRP A 172 15.83 0.20 -7.30
N ILE A 173 15.73 -0.69 -6.31
CA ILE A 173 16.18 -0.41 -4.93
C ILE A 173 17.70 -0.52 -4.79
N SER A 174 18.28 -1.64 -5.23
CA SER A 174 19.69 -1.96 -5.02
C SER A 174 20.56 -1.68 -6.24
N GLY A 175 19.98 -1.64 -7.42
CA GLY A 175 20.66 -1.37 -8.70
C GLY A 175 20.91 0.12 -8.96
N GLY A 176 20.40 0.99 -8.10
CA GLY A 176 20.66 2.43 -8.15
C GLY A 176 19.83 3.22 -9.16
N VAL A 177 18.84 2.61 -9.82
CA VAL A 177 17.96 3.29 -10.79
C VAL A 177 17.23 4.47 -10.16
N GLU A 178 16.70 4.31 -8.94
CA GLU A 178 16.08 5.40 -8.19
C GLU A 178 17.05 6.57 -7.96
N ASP A 179 18.26 6.25 -7.50
CA ASP A 179 19.31 7.25 -7.26
C ASP A 179 19.72 7.97 -8.55
N GLU A 180 19.83 7.27 -9.66
CA GLU A 180 20.16 7.83 -10.97
C GLU A 180 19.11 8.84 -11.42
N LEU A 181 17.82 8.47 -11.36
CA LEU A 181 16.70 9.38 -11.63
C LEU A 181 16.73 10.60 -10.72
N GLY A 182 16.94 10.38 -9.41
CA GLY A 182 17.04 11.46 -8.43
C GLY A 182 18.21 12.39 -8.69
N GLN A 183 19.39 11.88 -9.06
CA GLN A 183 20.55 12.70 -9.42
C GLN A 183 20.29 13.51 -10.69
N LYS A 184 19.68 12.90 -11.70
CA LYS A 184 19.34 13.58 -12.95
C LYS A 184 18.35 14.71 -12.71
N LEU A 185 17.28 14.49 -11.95
CA LEU A 185 16.32 15.54 -11.60
C LEU A 185 16.97 16.68 -10.81
N ARG A 186 17.82 16.35 -9.82
CA ARG A 186 18.58 17.36 -9.06
C ARG A 186 19.47 18.22 -9.97
N SER A 187 20.03 17.67 -11.05
CA SER A 187 20.80 18.45 -12.01
C SER A 187 19.98 19.52 -12.73
N TYR A 188 18.67 19.36 -12.77
CA TYR A 188 17.71 20.34 -13.30
C TYR A 188 17.11 21.26 -12.22
N GLY A 189 17.52 21.10 -10.95
CA GLY A 189 16.94 21.82 -9.82
C GLY A 189 15.57 21.25 -9.39
N LEU A 190 15.28 20.01 -9.74
CA LEU A 190 14.07 19.29 -9.36
C LEU A 190 14.39 18.22 -8.33
N GLN A 191 13.36 17.75 -7.62
CA GLN A 191 13.46 16.61 -6.72
C GLN A 191 12.77 15.39 -7.34
N LEU A 192 13.23 14.20 -6.98
CA LEU A 192 12.47 12.97 -7.27
C LEU A 192 11.20 13.00 -6.43
N PRO A 193 10.02 12.89 -7.05
CA PRO A 193 8.76 12.76 -6.30
C PRO A 193 8.70 11.46 -5.53
N GLN A 194 7.77 11.38 -4.62
CA GLN A 194 7.44 10.11 -3.98
C GLN A 194 6.94 9.11 -5.02
N TRP A 195 7.11 7.86 -4.73
CA TRP A 195 6.74 6.79 -5.66
C TRP A 195 6.22 5.56 -4.93
N TRP A 196 5.41 4.79 -5.64
CA TRP A 196 5.08 3.43 -5.26
C TRP A 196 5.28 2.53 -6.48
N MET A 197 6.13 1.54 -6.35
CA MET A 197 6.62 0.77 -7.49
C MET A 197 5.71 -0.42 -7.80
N ILE A 198 5.47 -0.66 -9.09
CA ILE A 198 4.98 -1.95 -9.58
C ILE A 198 6.19 -2.68 -10.18
N GLY A 199 6.74 -3.63 -9.49
CA GLY A 199 7.99 -4.20 -9.96
C GLY A 199 8.51 -5.35 -9.16
N ASP A 200 7.63 -6.23 -8.72
CA ASP A 200 8.10 -7.50 -8.28
C ASP A 200 8.68 -8.30 -9.44
N THR A 201 9.66 -9.14 -9.17
CA THR A 201 10.56 -9.84 -10.08
C THR A 201 9.88 -10.76 -11.10
N GLU A 202 8.57 -10.77 -11.15
CA GLU A 202 7.78 -11.84 -11.76
C GLU A 202 7.01 -11.43 -13.02
N PHE A 203 7.40 -10.31 -13.66
CA PHE A 203 6.91 -10.04 -15.02
C PHE A 203 7.32 -11.19 -15.93
N GLY A 204 6.37 -12.05 -16.28
CA GLY A 204 6.57 -13.19 -17.17
C GLY A 204 6.31 -14.56 -16.54
N ASP A 205 6.33 -14.69 -15.21
CA ASP A 205 5.96 -15.93 -14.52
C ASP A 205 4.44 -16.09 -14.40
N LEU A 206 3.74 -14.96 -14.29
CA LEU A 206 2.28 -14.89 -14.31
C LEU A 206 1.78 -14.30 -15.64
N ASN A 207 0.63 -14.75 -16.10
CA ASN A 207 -0.02 -14.02 -17.18
C ASN A 207 -0.51 -12.64 -16.69
N PRO A 208 -0.78 -11.67 -17.62
CA PRO A 208 -1.12 -10.30 -17.22
C PRO A 208 -2.31 -10.18 -16.25
N ASP A 209 -3.34 -11.03 -16.39
CA ASP A 209 -4.51 -10.98 -15.50
C ASP A 209 -4.19 -11.51 -14.10
N GLN A 210 -3.38 -12.56 -14.00
CA GLN A 210 -2.91 -13.09 -12.73
C GLN A 210 -1.98 -12.10 -12.03
N TYR A 211 -1.06 -11.49 -12.77
CA TYR A 211 -0.16 -10.48 -12.24
C TYR A 211 -0.93 -9.23 -11.76
N ALA A 212 -1.95 -8.81 -12.52
CA ALA A 212 -2.80 -7.69 -12.13
C ALA A 212 -3.49 -7.93 -10.80
N LYS A 213 -4.06 -9.12 -10.58
CA LYS A 213 -4.74 -9.49 -9.33
C LYS A 213 -3.78 -9.66 -8.15
N ALA A 214 -2.61 -10.24 -8.40
CA ALA A 214 -1.68 -10.61 -7.33
C ALA A 214 -0.77 -9.45 -6.89
N VAL A 215 -0.44 -8.51 -7.78
CA VAL A 215 0.57 -7.48 -7.54
C VAL A 215 0.04 -6.09 -7.86
N MET A 216 -0.43 -5.85 -9.10
CA MET A 216 -0.75 -4.47 -9.52
C MET A 216 -1.88 -3.83 -8.72
N VAL A 217 -2.89 -4.60 -8.33
CA VAL A 217 -4.00 -4.10 -7.50
C VAL A 217 -3.48 -3.61 -6.17
N GLU A 218 -2.62 -4.39 -5.52
CA GLU A 218 -1.98 -4.06 -4.27
C GLU A 218 -1.19 -2.77 -4.38
N GLU A 219 -0.21 -2.71 -5.29
CA GLU A 219 0.71 -1.58 -5.41
C GLU A 219 0.01 -0.28 -5.85
N ILE A 220 -1.02 -0.38 -6.70
CA ILE A 220 -1.80 0.79 -7.09
C ILE A 220 -2.71 1.25 -5.95
N ILE A 221 -3.28 0.34 -5.17
CA ILE A 221 -4.02 0.70 -3.94
C ILE A 221 -3.09 1.38 -2.95
N HIS A 222 -1.87 0.87 -2.73
CA HIS A 222 -0.86 1.52 -1.88
C HIS A 222 -0.58 2.95 -2.36
N PHE A 223 -0.35 3.15 -3.66
CA PHE A 223 -0.18 4.48 -4.23
C PHE A 223 -1.38 5.40 -3.96
N MET A 224 -2.60 4.92 -4.21
CA MET A 224 -3.83 5.70 -4.02
C MET A 224 -4.10 5.99 -2.54
N THR A 225 -3.84 5.05 -1.65
CA THR A 225 -4.06 5.23 -0.22
C THR A 225 -3.03 6.17 0.39
N GLN A 226 -1.75 6.00 0.09
CA GLN A 226 -0.69 6.79 0.68
C GLN A 226 -0.65 8.22 0.12
N PHE A 227 -0.72 8.39 -1.19
CA PHE A 227 -0.57 9.70 -1.82
C PHE A 227 -1.88 10.42 -2.11
N GLY A 228 -2.98 9.69 -2.14
CA GLY A 228 -4.33 10.22 -2.35
C GLY A 228 -5.13 10.33 -1.04
N TYR A 229 -5.72 9.22 -0.60
CA TYR A 229 -6.66 9.21 0.54
C TYR A 229 -6.05 9.68 1.86
N SER A 230 -4.83 9.26 2.17
CA SER A 230 -4.11 9.68 3.39
C SER A 230 -3.94 11.19 3.46
N ARG A 231 -3.65 11.83 2.35
CA ARG A 231 -3.46 13.29 2.26
C ARG A 231 -4.77 14.06 2.14
N ALA A 232 -5.75 13.50 1.44
CA ALA A 232 -7.07 14.11 1.32
C ALA A 232 -7.84 14.12 2.64
N TYR A 233 -7.69 13.04 3.44
CA TYR A 233 -8.45 12.79 4.65
C TYR A 233 -7.56 12.29 5.80
N PRO A 234 -6.58 13.07 6.24
CA PRO A 234 -5.51 12.60 7.14
C PRO A 234 -6.01 12.12 8.50
N GLU A 235 -7.15 12.65 8.99
CA GLU A 235 -7.71 12.23 10.27
C GLU A 235 -8.42 10.86 10.20
N ILE A 236 -8.86 10.48 9.01
CA ILE A 236 -9.57 9.22 8.77
C ILE A 236 -8.63 8.17 8.21
N PHE A 237 -7.93 8.49 7.11
CA PHE A 237 -7.15 7.57 6.31
C PHE A 237 -5.63 7.86 6.31
N GLY A 238 -5.16 8.74 7.21
CA GLY A 238 -3.73 9.04 7.32
C GLY A 238 -2.92 7.81 7.72
N VAL A 239 -1.84 7.53 7.00
CA VAL A 239 -0.97 6.36 7.23
C VAL A 239 0.32 6.71 7.98
N GLU A 240 0.78 7.96 7.93
CA GLU A 240 2.09 8.39 8.44
C GLU A 240 2.25 8.28 9.97
N SER A 241 1.18 8.06 10.72
CA SER A 241 1.22 7.99 12.18
C SER A 241 0.03 7.22 12.74
N TRP A 242 0.14 6.76 14.00
CA TRP A 242 -0.93 6.06 14.72
C TRP A 242 -2.13 6.94 15.13
N ASN A 243 -2.33 8.11 14.53
CA ASN A 243 -3.34 9.09 14.97
C ASN A 243 -4.67 9.04 14.22
N SER A 244 -4.66 8.62 12.97
CA SER A 244 -5.87 8.51 12.14
C SER A 244 -6.80 7.40 12.60
N LEU A 245 -8.01 7.37 12.05
CA LEU A 245 -8.96 6.30 12.34
C LEU A 245 -8.47 4.95 11.82
N ILE A 246 -7.98 4.89 10.57
CA ILE A 246 -7.44 3.66 9.99
C ILE A 246 -6.21 3.17 10.75
N ALA A 247 -5.29 4.05 11.15
CA ALA A 247 -4.09 3.69 11.88
C ALA A 247 -4.40 3.14 13.29
N LYS A 248 -5.36 3.73 13.99
CA LYS A 248 -5.85 3.17 15.26
C LYS A 248 -6.48 1.80 15.09
N GLU A 249 -7.19 1.59 13.99
CA GLU A 249 -7.79 0.31 13.67
C GLU A 249 -6.73 -0.73 13.32
N THR A 250 -5.71 -0.37 12.53
CA THR A 250 -4.54 -1.22 12.24
C THR A 250 -3.92 -1.71 13.55
N LYS A 251 -3.60 -0.79 14.45
CA LYS A 251 -3.03 -1.12 15.75
C LYS A 251 -3.94 -2.04 16.58
N ARG A 252 -5.25 -1.81 16.58
CA ARG A 252 -6.21 -2.68 17.24
C ARG A 252 -6.24 -4.08 16.61
N ALA A 253 -6.27 -4.16 15.29
CA ALA A 253 -6.28 -5.41 14.56
C ALA A 253 -5.03 -6.25 14.83
N SER A 254 -3.85 -5.64 14.77
CA SER A 254 -2.57 -6.30 15.08
C SER A 254 -2.54 -6.88 16.49
N CYS A 255 -3.31 -6.30 17.42
CA CYS A 255 -3.40 -6.77 18.79
C CYS A 255 -4.44 -7.88 19.00
N ASP A 256 -5.43 -7.99 18.11
CA ASP A 256 -6.62 -8.82 18.34
C ASP A 256 -6.69 -10.01 17.37
N TRP A 257 -6.54 -9.78 16.07
CA TRP A 257 -6.84 -10.80 15.07
C TRP A 257 -5.96 -10.79 13.81
N TRP A 258 -5.10 -9.79 13.62
CA TRP A 258 -4.27 -9.67 12.41
C TRP A 258 -2.80 -9.91 12.74
N GLN A 259 -2.14 -10.81 12.00
CA GLN A 259 -0.71 -11.13 12.04
C GLN A 259 -0.19 -11.71 13.36
N HIS A 260 -0.25 -10.95 14.43
CA HIS A 260 0.40 -11.29 15.70
C HIS A 260 -0.48 -10.91 16.90
N PRO A 261 -1.63 -11.59 17.10
CA PRO A 261 -2.59 -11.23 18.14
C PRO A 261 -2.02 -11.33 19.58
N GLU A 262 -0.91 -12.04 19.76
CA GLU A 262 -0.27 -12.25 21.07
C GLU A 262 0.80 -11.19 21.43
N ASN A 263 0.95 -10.15 20.62
CA ASN A 263 1.89 -9.08 20.86
C ASN A 263 1.57 -8.30 22.14
N ASP A 264 2.59 -7.62 22.68
CA ASP A 264 2.46 -6.73 23.85
C ASP A 264 1.66 -5.46 23.49
N CYS A 265 0.41 -5.69 23.20
CA CYS A 265 -0.56 -4.68 22.81
C CYS A 265 -1.29 -4.10 24.03
N PRO A 266 -1.69 -2.81 23.93
CA PRO A 266 -1.56 -1.90 22.79
C PRO A 266 -0.25 -1.11 22.73
N ASN A 267 0.71 -1.38 23.63
CA ASN A 267 1.87 -0.50 23.84
C ASN A 267 2.96 -0.66 22.78
N ASN A 268 3.10 -1.88 22.26
CA ASN A 268 4.14 -2.21 21.29
C ASN A 268 3.60 -3.19 20.25
N PRO A 269 2.72 -2.75 19.32
CA PRO A 269 2.22 -3.60 18.26
C PRO A 269 3.40 -4.04 17.39
N ARG A 270 3.44 -5.32 17.05
CA ARG A 270 4.41 -5.85 16.13
C ARG A 270 3.99 -5.47 14.71
N LEU A 271 4.90 -4.91 13.95
CA LEU A 271 4.61 -4.49 12.59
C LEU A 271 4.47 -5.70 11.66
N TYR A 272 3.75 -5.49 10.57
CA TYR A 272 3.45 -6.48 9.57
C TYR A 272 4.69 -6.82 8.72
N GLY A 273 4.91 -8.11 8.46
CA GLY A 273 5.97 -8.55 7.56
C GLY A 273 7.33 -7.92 7.85
N ASP A 274 7.83 -7.14 6.91
CA ASP A 274 9.08 -6.40 6.95
C ASP A 274 8.90 -4.90 7.20
N CYS A 275 7.68 -4.46 7.53
CA CYS A 275 7.41 -3.07 7.90
C CYS A 275 8.29 -2.61 9.07
N SER A 276 8.85 -1.41 8.97
CA SER A 276 9.70 -0.79 10.00
C SER A 276 9.04 0.38 10.73
N ASP A 277 7.89 0.84 10.24
CA ASP A 277 7.21 2.04 10.73
C ASP A 277 5.69 1.98 10.49
N PRO A 278 4.93 2.92 11.08
CA PRO A 278 3.48 2.98 10.94
C PRO A 278 2.98 3.18 9.52
N ASP A 279 3.74 3.90 8.69
CA ASP A 279 3.34 4.21 7.32
C ASP A 279 3.17 2.92 6.49
N CYS A 280 4.16 2.04 6.55
CA CYS A 280 4.11 0.72 5.93
C CYS A 280 2.95 -0.12 6.50
N ASP A 281 2.90 -0.30 7.81
CA ASP A 281 1.95 -1.20 8.47
C ASP A 281 0.48 -0.78 8.24
N VAL A 282 0.20 0.53 8.30
CA VAL A 282 -1.15 1.06 8.05
C VAL A 282 -1.51 0.96 6.58
N THR A 283 -0.57 1.16 5.67
CA THR A 283 -0.79 1.03 4.22
C THR A 283 -1.14 -0.41 3.86
N GLU A 284 -0.41 -1.39 4.41
CA GLU A 284 -0.70 -2.82 4.22
C GLU A 284 -2.07 -3.21 4.76
N PHE A 285 -2.40 -2.78 5.97
CA PHE A 285 -3.72 -3.04 6.55
C PHE A 285 -4.84 -2.42 5.72
N TYR A 286 -4.65 -1.17 5.28
CA TYR A 286 -5.64 -0.44 4.51
C TYR A 286 -5.92 -1.12 3.15
N HIS A 287 -4.87 -1.56 2.45
CA HIS A 287 -5.00 -2.35 1.24
C HIS A 287 -5.86 -3.60 1.47
N GLN A 288 -5.54 -4.40 2.48
CA GLN A 288 -6.26 -5.64 2.80
C GLN A 288 -7.73 -5.37 3.17
N VAL A 289 -8.01 -4.26 3.87
CA VAL A 289 -9.40 -3.82 4.13
C VAL A 289 -10.13 -3.51 2.83
N LEU A 290 -9.52 -2.78 1.91
CA LEU A 290 -10.15 -2.39 0.64
C LEU A 290 -10.45 -3.59 -0.26
N VAL A 291 -9.48 -4.48 -0.46
CA VAL A 291 -9.67 -5.65 -1.34
C VAL A 291 -10.72 -6.61 -0.77
N THR A 292 -10.69 -6.85 0.54
CA THR A 292 -11.67 -7.72 1.20
C THR A 292 -13.07 -7.08 1.19
N LYS A 293 -13.17 -5.78 1.55
CA LYS A 293 -14.46 -5.06 1.55
C LYS A 293 -15.12 -5.04 0.17
N ALA A 294 -14.32 -4.92 -0.87
CA ALA A 294 -14.76 -4.96 -2.25
C ALA A 294 -15.11 -6.37 -2.76
N GLY A 295 -14.86 -7.42 -1.98
CA GLY A 295 -15.06 -8.81 -2.42
C GLY A 295 -14.12 -9.22 -3.55
N MET A 296 -12.94 -8.62 -3.64
CA MET A 296 -11.90 -9.01 -4.59
C MET A 296 -11.17 -10.26 -4.08
N GLU A 297 -10.69 -11.07 -5.02
CA GLU A 297 -9.74 -12.13 -4.72
C GLU A 297 -8.39 -11.47 -4.39
N PRO A 298 -7.92 -11.51 -3.14
CA PRO A 298 -6.66 -10.88 -2.78
C PRO A 298 -5.49 -11.66 -3.38
N GLY A 299 -4.43 -10.97 -3.74
CA GLY A 299 -3.16 -11.59 -4.08
C GLY A 299 -2.62 -12.37 -2.88
N TRP A 300 -2.69 -11.75 -1.73
CA TRP A 300 -2.41 -12.38 -0.45
C TRP A 300 -3.05 -11.58 0.71
N LEU A 301 -3.25 -12.21 1.84
CA LEU A 301 -3.75 -11.60 3.07
C LEU A 301 -2.86 -12.00 4.24
N GLY A 302 -2.71 -11.09 5.17
CA GLY A 302 -2.02 -11.37 6.43
C GLY A 302 -2.72 -12.46 7.27
N ILE A 303 -1.95 -13.14 8.10
CA ILE A 303 -2.47 -14.19 8.98
C ILE A 303 -3.62 -13.65 9.82
N GLY A 304 -4.74 -14.37 9.82
CA GLY A 304 -5.95 -14.02 10.58
C GLY A 304 -6.82 -12.94 9.92
N PHE A 305 -6.42 -12.40 8.76
CA PHE A 305 -7.25 -11.45 8.05
C PHE A 305 -8.51 -12.13 7.47
N PRO A 306 -9.69 -11.50 7.60
CA PRO A 306 -10.93 -12.01 7.02
C PRO A 306 -10.84 -12.16 5.50
N THR A 307 -11.50 -13.18 4.97
CA THR A 307 -11.50 -13.47 3.53
C THR A 307 -12.78 -13.03 2.81
N THR A 308 -13.78 -12.60 3.57
CA THR A 308 -15.05 -12.11 3.00
C THR A 308 -15.44 -10.75 3.59
N PRO A 309 -16.24 -9.94 2.85
CA PRO A 309 -16.74 -8.67 3.36
C PRO A 309 -17.51 -8.81 4.68
N GLU A 310 -18.31 -9.87 4.82
CA GLU A 310 -19.14 -10.13 6.00
C GLU A 310 -18.28 -10.45 7.23
N GLU A 311 -17.24 -11.26 7.08
CA GLU A 311 -16.28 -11.55 8.15
C GLU A 311 -15.52 -10.30 8.56
N LEU A 312 -15.07 -9.49 7.59
CA LEU A 312 -14.38 -8.23 7.84
C LEU A 312 -15.27 -7.25 8.60
N ASP A 313 -16.53 -7.13 8.23
CA ASP A 313 -17.51 -6.26 8.89
C ASP A 313 -17.75 -6.62 10.36
N LEU A 314 -17.53 -7.87 10.75
CA LEU A 314 -17.59 -8.30 12.16
C LEU A 314 -16.32 -7.94 12.95
N LYS A 315 -15.22 -7.70 12.25
CA LYS A 315 -13.90 -7.39 12.84
C LYS A 315 -13.62 -5.89 12.92
N LEU A 316 -14.06 -5.10 11.93
CA LEU A 316 -13.85 -3.67 11.93
C LEU A 316 -14.63 -2.95 13.03
N SER A 317 -14.02 -1.88 13.56
CA SER A 317 -14.77 -0.99 14.46
C SER A 317 -15.94 -0.32 13.73
N PRO A 318 -17.06 -0.06 14.44
CA PRO A 318 -18.20 0.64 13.84
C PRO A 318 -17.82 1.98 13.21
N ALA A 319 -16.82 2.69 13.77
CA ALA A 319 -16.36 3.97 13.27
C ALA A 319 -15.66 3.86 11.91
N LEU A 320 -14.73 2.89 11.77
CA LEU A 320 -14.05 2.68 10.49
C LEU A 320 -15.02 2.15 9.43
N LYS A 321 -15.86 1.19 9.79
CA LYS A 321 -16.89 0.69 8.88
C LYS A 321 -17.76 1.83 8.34
N ALA A 322 -18.27 2.69 9.22
CA ALA A 322 -19.07 3.84 8.82
C ALA A 322 -18.30 4.83 7.93
N ALA A 323 -17.00 5.02 8.16
CA ALA A 323 -16.15 5.85 7.31
C ALA A 323 -15.97 5.22 5.92
N MET A 324 -15.67 3.93 5.84
CA MET A 324 -15.50 3.21 4.57
C MET A 324 -16.78 3.21 3.70
N GLU A 325 -17.95 3.29 4.31
CA GLU A 325 -19.25 3.29 3.64
C GLU A 325 -19.74 4.68 3.26
N GLN A 326 -19.05 5.75 3.66
CA GLN A 326 -19.48 7.10 3.32
C GLN A 326 -19.20 7.43 1.84
N PRO A 327 -20.23 7.81 1.06
CA PRO A 327 -20.05 8.12 -0.37
C PRO A 327 -19.04 9.22 -0.65
N LYS A 328 -18.86 10.17 0.26
CA LYS A 328 -17.93 11.30 0.09
C LYS A 328 -16.47 10.87 -0.01
N TYR A 329 -16.11 9.70 0.52
CA TYR A 329 -14.74 9.21 0.47
C TYR A 329 -14.48 8.29 -0.73
N ASN A 330 -15.52 7.93 -1.45
CA ASN A 330 -15.46 7.09 -2.66
C ASN A 330 -14.49 5.90 -2.53
N GLN A 331 -14.61 5.16 -1.43
CA GLN A 331 -13.77 3.99 -1.21
C GLN A 331 -14.14 2.86 -2.18
N ILE A 332 -13.16 2.03 -2.53
CA ILE A 332 -13.38 0.84 -3.36
C ILE A 332 -14.38 -0.07 -2.61
N ASN A 333 -15.53 -0.30 -3.20
CA ASN A 333 -16.64 -1.05 -2.60
C ASN A 333 -17.22 -2.16 -3.50
N LYS A 334 -16.57 -2.41 -4.63
CA LYS A 334 -16.90 -3.47 -5.59
C LYS A 334 -15.62 -3.98 -6.25
N PRO A 335 -15.61 -5.23 -6.74
CA PRO A 335 -14.45 -5.76 -7.42
C PRO A 335 -14.09 -4.94 -8.67
N LEU A 336 -12.79 -4.74 -8.90
CA LEU A 336 -12.29 -4.17 -10.13
C LEU A 336 -12.48 -5.17 -11.29
N VAL A 337 -12.88 -4.68 -12.44
CA VAL A 337 -13.18 -5.50 -13.61
C VAL A 337 -12.09 -5.46 -14.68
N PHE A 338 -11.06 -4.63 -14.50
CA PHE A 338 -9.89 -4.48 -15.38
C PHE A 338 -10.24 -4.16 -16.83
N SER A 339 -11.37 -3.48 -17.06
CA SER A 339 -11.92 -3.23 -18.38
C SER A 339 -12.16 -1.76 -18.69
N TYR A 340 -11.46 -0.86 -17.95
CA TYR A 340 -11.64 0.57 -18.15
C TYR A 340 -11.47 0.95 -19.64
N PRO A 341 -12.46 1.65 -20.26
CA PRO A 341 -12.40 1.98 -21.67
C PRO A 341 -11.38 3.09 -21.95
N ASN A 342 -10.71 3.00 -23.10
CA ASN A 342 -9.93 4.14 -23.60
C ASN A 342 -10.89 5.24 -24.03
N ARG A 343 -10.89 6.38 -23.35
CA ARG A 343 -11.77 7.51 -23.67
C ARG A 343 -10.96 8.78 -23.92
N ALA A 344 -11.25 9.45 -25.04
CA ALA A 344 -10.94 10.85 -25.15
C ALA A 344 -11.97 11.61 -24.31
N VAL A 345 -11.56 12.31 -23.26
CA VAL A 345 -12.45 13.17 -22.50
C VAL A 345 -12.85 14.33 -23.40
N THR A 346 -14.11 14.37 -23.81
CA THR A 346 -14.65 15.53 -24.51
C THR A 346 -14.98 16.57 -23.43
N VAL A 347 -14.18 17.65 -23.39
CA VAL A 347 -14.49 18.82 -22.54
C VAL A 347 -15.85 19.34 -22.97
N ARG A 348 -16.76 19.38 -22.03
CA ARG A 348 -18.01 20.16 -22.17
C ARG A 348 -17.87 21.54 -21.59
#